data_5db23b3e0448d93b3b52624f069c775c
#
_entry.id   5db23b3e0448d93b3b52624f069c775c
#
_cell.length_a   1.000
_cell.length_b   1.000
_cell.length_c   1.000
_cell.angle_alpha   90.00
_cell.angle_beta   90.00
_cell.angle_gamma   90.00
#
_symmetry.space_group_name_H-M   'P 1'
#
loop_
_entity.id
_entity.type
_entity.pdbx_description
1 polymer ?
#
loop_
_entity_poly.entity_id
_entity_poly.type
_entity_poly.pdbx_seq_one_letter_code
_entity_poly.pdbx_strand_id
1 'polypeptide(L)'
;MSGSNSSHPAKNPSALDRPLGLTVHSLPLPGGAEDAAERTVRGRWRLLVVLAVCAAPVVASYFTYYVIRPDSRRSYGALVEPQRPLPAINATGQDGKTAPLTALKGQWLLISVAGGGCDPACERHLYLQRQLRESLGKEKDRMDWVWLVPDAAAVRASLLPALGQATVLQVRGDELGRWLEPAPGHRLEDHLYLVDPLGNLMLRFPAALDTASASQAKRDLDRLMRASGGWDKPGREVR
;
A
#
# COMPACT_ATOMS: atom_id res chain seq x y z
N MET A 1 -40.80 -72.93 -82.58
CA MET A 1 -41.01 -71.66 -83.20
C MET A 1 -40.49 -70.58 -82.27
N SER A 2 -39.57 -69.87 -82.74
CA SER A 2 -38.58 -68.89 -82.20
C SER A 2 -39.24 -67.73 -81.37
N GLY A 3 -38.76 -67.47 -80.24
CA GLY A 3 -39.01 -66.26 -79.47
C GLY A 3 -37.75 -65.61 -79.01
N SER A 4 -37.37 -64.55 -79.69
CA SER A 4 -36.11 -63.77 -79.49
C SER A 4 -36.17 -63.05 -78.18
N ASN A 5 -35.17 -63.27 -77.33
CA ASN A 5 -35.01 -62.60 -76.04
C ASN A 5 -33.93 -61.53 -76.26
N SER A 6 -34.39 -60.28 -76.33
CA SER A 6 -33.50 -59.11 -76.42
C SER A 6 -33.16 -58.61 -75.03
N SER A 7 -31.93 -58.93 -74.60
CA SER A 7 -31.36 -58.40 -73.35
C SER A 7 -30.90 -56.92 -73.54
N HIS A 8 -31.58 -55.99 -72.98
CA HIS A 8 -31.08 -54.65 -72.85
C HIS A 8 -30.02 -54.57 -71.72
N PRO A 9 -28.87 -53.96 -71.92
CA PRO A 9 -27.93 -53.73 -70.83
C PRO A 9 -28.47 -52.60 -69.90
N ALA A 10 -28.48 -52.90 -68.61
CA ALA A 10 -28.82 -51.97 -67.61
C ALA A 10 -27.78 -50.83 -67.60
N LYS A 11 -28.27 -49.61 -67.86
CA LYS A 11 -27.51 -48.39 -67.66
C LYS A 11 -27.20 -48.24 -66.15
N ASN A 12 -25.92 -48.23 -65.79
CA ASN A 12 -25.46 -47.87 -64.48
C ASN A 12 -25.97 -46.41 -64.20
N PRO A 13 -26.70 -46.15 -63.06
CA PRO A 13 -27.03 -44.81 -62.69
C PRO A 13 -25.74 -44.06 -62.39
N SER A 14 -25.59 -42.90 -63.05
CA SER A 14 -24.47 -42.00 -62.83
C SER A 14 -24.36 -41.63 -61.33
N ALA A 15 -23.11 -41.41 -60.89
CA ALA A 15 -22.81 -41.11 -59.47
C ALA A 15 -23.58 -39.87 -58.92
N LEU A 16 -24.25 -39.13 -59.80
CA LEU A 16 -25.04 -37.94 -59.47
C LEU A 16 -26.46 -38.28 -59.00
N ASP A 17 -26.99 -39.52 -59.22
CA ASP A 17 -28.30 -39.98 -58.79
C ASP A 17 -28.30 -40.74 -57.45
N ARG A 18 -27.21 -40.71 -56.71
CA ARG A 18 -27.20 -41.21 -55.32
C ARG A 18 -27.89 -40.18 -54.48
N PRO A 19 -29.02 -40.48 -53.81
CA PRO A 19 -29.63 -39.60 -52.84
C PRO A 19 -28.54 -39.31 -51.75
N LEU A 20 -28.29 -38.04 -51.51
CA LEU A 20 -27.43 -37.61 -50.41
C LEU A 20 -27.90 -38.35 -49.16
N GLY A 21 -27.06 -39.16 -48.55
CA GLY A 21 -27.36 -39.93 -47.34
C GLY A 21 -27.57 -39.03 -46.12
N LEU A 22 -28.51 -38.10 -46.24
CA LEU A 22 -28.98 -37.32 -45.12
C LEU A 22 -29.86 -38.25 -44.27
N THR A 23 -29.26 -38.82 -43.23
CA THR A 23 -30.01 -39.42 -42.16
C THR A 23 -30.76 -38.28 -41.45
N VAL A 24 -32.01 -38.15 -41.77
CA VAL A 24 -32.93 -37.33 -40.94
C VAL A 24 -33.03 -38.07 -39.61
N HIS A 25 -32.28 -37.60 -38.62
CA HIS A 25 -32.50 -38.06 -37.28
C HIS A 25 -33.95 -37.74 -36.95
N SER A 26 -34.76 -38.76 -36.73
CA SER A 26 -36.13 -38.59 -36.23
C SER A 26 -36.09 -37.62 -35.07
N LEU A 27 -36.84 -36.52 -35.15
CA LEU A 27 -37.06 -35.64 -34.02
C LEU A 27 -37.46 -36.52 -32.83
N PRO A 28 -36.78 -36.39 -31.69
CA PRO A 28 -37.17 -37.13 -30.51
C PRO A 28 -38.63 -36.82 -30.24
N LEU A 29 -39.47 -37.84 -30.30
CA LEU A 29 -40.86 -37.77 -29.83
C LEU A 29 -40.83 -37.05 -28.47
N PRO A 30 -41.73 -36.11 -28.19
CA PRO A 30 -41.81 -35.50 -26.87
C PRO A 30 -42.12 -36.60 -25.85
N GLY A 31 -41.05 -37.23 -25.36
CA GLY A 31 -41.11 -38.10 -24.20
C GLY A 31 -41.71 -37.30 -23.06
N GLY A 32 -42.62 -37.93 -22.35
CA GLY A 32 -43.61 -37.35 -21.46
C GLY A 32 -43.20 -36.04 -20.77
N ALA A 33 -44.13 -35.13 -20.68
CA ALA A 33 -43.96 -33.80 -20.10
C ALA A 33 -43.32 -33.84 -18.68
N GLU A 34 -43.43 -34.96 -17.99
CA GLU A 34 -42.86 -35.22 -16.66
C GLU A 34 -41.30 -35.36 -16.70
N ASP A 35 -40.79 -36.13 -17.66
CA ASP A 35 -39.33 -36.26 -17.85
C ASP A 35 -38.67 -34.93 -18.28
N ALA A 36 -39.36 -34.12 -19.05
CA ALA A 36 -38.88 -32.80 -19.44
C ALA A 36 -38.88 -31.81 -18.26
N ALA A 37 -39.88 -31.88 -17.37
CA ALA A 37 -39.94 -31.03 -16.19
C ALA A 37 -38.81 -31.35 -15.19
N GLU A 38 -38.52 -32.63 -14.91
CA GLU A 38 -37.42 -33.02 -14.04
C GLU A 38 -36.02 -32.62 -14.60
N ARG A 39 -35.85 -32.79 -15.91
CA ARG A 39 -34.59 -32.36 -16.57
C ARG A 39 -34.37 -30.84 -16.51
N THR A 40 -35.45 -30.05 -16.64
CA THR A 40 -35.37 -28.59 -16.54
C THR A 40 -35.10 -28.14 -15.11
N VAL A 41 -35.69 -28.74 -14.10
CA VAL A 41 -35.39 -28.42 -12.67
C VAL A 41 -33.98 -28.76 -12.33
N ARG A 42 -33.50 -29.95 -12.72
CA ARG A 42 -32.10 -30.36 -12.48
C ARG A 42 -31.10 -29.48 -13.25
N GLY A 43 -31.44 -29.05 -14.46
CA GLY A 43 -30.64 -28.09 -15.24
C GLY A 43 -30.57 -26.71 -14.58
N ARG A 44 -31.70 -26.19 -14.07
CA ARG A 44 -31.76 -24.94 -13.33
C ARG A 44 -30.92 -24.98 -12.05
N TRP A 45 -30.99 -26.09 -11.31
CA TRP A 45 -30.16 -26.29 -10.11
C TRP A 45 -28.65 -26.27 -10.44
N ARG A 46 -28.25 -26.97 -11.50
CA ARG A 46 -26.84 -26.95 -11.95
C ARG A 46 -26.39 -25.54 -12.34
N LEU A 47 -27.23 -24.80 -13.03
CA LEU A 47 -26.97 -23.41 -13.41
C LEU A 47 -26.81 -22.51 -12.17
N LEU A 48 -27.70 -22.67 -11.19
CA LEU A 48 -27.61 -21.92 -9.92
C LEU A 48 -26.35 -22.26 -9.13
N VAL A 49 -25.93 -23.52 -9.10
CA VAL A 49 -24.68 -23.95 -8.45
C VAL A 49 -23.48 -23.33 -9.14
N VAL A 50 -23.42 -23.36 -10.46
CA VAL A 50 -22.34 -22.71 -11.22
C VAL A 50 -22.32 -21.22 -10.98
N LEU A 51 -23.47 -20.56 -11.01
CA LEU A 51 -23.59 -19.14 -10.72
C LEU A 51 -23.12 -18.81 -9.30
N ALA A 52 -23.51 -19.62 -8.30
CA ALA A 52 -23.10 -19.44 -6.91
C ALA A 52 -21.58 -19.59 -6.73
N VAL A 53 -20.96 -20.60 -7.39
CA VAL A 53 -19.52 -20.81 -7.35
C VAL A 53 -18.77 -19.65 -8.00
N CYS A 54 -19.27 -19.14 -9.14
CA CYS A 54 -18.66 -17.99 -9.80
C CYS A 54 -18.86 -16.68 -9.01
N ALA A 55 -19.99 -16.51 -8.34
CA ALA A 55 -20.29 -15.33 -7.53
C ALA A 55 -19.59 -15.36 -6.15
N ALA A 56 -19.31 -16.56 -5.62
CA ALA A 56 -18.75 -16.73 -4.28
C ALA A 56 -17.48 -15.90 -4.00
N PRO A 57 -16.45 -15.86 -4.87
CA PRO A 57 -15.24 -15.07 -4.60
C PRO A 57 -15.54 -13.57 -4.57
N VAL A 58 -16.46 -13.08 -5.40
CA VAL A 58 -16.88 -11.67 -5.41
C VAL A 58 -17.62 -11.33 -4.12
N VAL A 59 -18.60 -12.15 -3.74
CA VAL A 59 -19.37 -11.97 -2.50
C VAL A 59 -18.43 -12.06 -1.28
N ALA A 60 -17.52 -13.05 -1.25
CA ALA A 60 -16.55 -13.19 -0.18
C ALA A 60 -15.62 -11.97 -0.07
N SER A 61 -15.17 -11.40 -1.19
CA SER A 61 -14.35 -10.19 -1.22
C SER A 61 -15.10 -8.99 -0.66
N TYR A 62 -16.34 -8.76 -1.09
CA TYR A 62 -17.19 -7.69 -0.56
C TYR A 62 -17.48 -7.89 0.93
N PHE A 63 -17.80 -9.11 1.34
CA PHE A 63 -18.05 -9.42 2.74
C PHE A 63 -16.82 -9.15 3.61
N THR A 64 -15.63 -9.59 3.16
CA THR A 64 -14.37 -9.34 3.88
C THR A 64 -14.07 -7.84 3.96
N TYR A 65 -14.29 -7.10 2.88
CA TYR A 65 -14.01 -5.67 2.83
C TYR A 65 -14.96 -4.84 3.71
N TYR A 66 -16.27 -5.12 3.68
CA TYR A 66 -17.25 -4.28 4.36
C TYR A 66 -17.61 -4.76 5.77
N VAL A 67 -17.59 -6.07 6.03
CA VAL A 67 -18.05 -6.66 7.30
C VAL A 67 -16.88 -6.98 8.22
N ILE A 68 -15.88 -7.71 7.71
CA ILE A 68 -14.74 -8.13 8.55
C ILE A 68 -13.82 -6.94 8.84
N ARG A 69 -13.65 -6.01 7.86
CA ARG A 69 -12.76 -4.86 7.97
C ARG A 69 -11.54 -5.20 8.81
N PRO A 70 -10.52 -5.88 8.28
CA PRO A 70 -9.39 -6.27 9.08
C PRO A 70 -8.72 -5.01 9.66
N ASP A 71 -9.01 -4.71 10.92
CA ASP A 71 -8.41 -3.61 11.68
C ASP A 71 -6.92 -3.87 11.99
N SER A 72 -6.37 -4.95 11.49
CA SER A 72 -4.95 -5.25 11.62
C SER A 72 -4.13 -4.26 10.79
N ARG A 73 -3.98 -3.05 11.32
CA ARG A 73 -2.94 -2.13 10.86
C ARG A 73 -1.62 -2.86 11.03
N ARG A 74 -1.06 -3.31 9.91
CA ARG A 74 0.22 -4.03 9.90
C ARG A 74 1.42 -3.08 10.11
N SER A 75 1.14 -1.83 10.52
CA SER A 75 2.17 -0.84 10.82
C SER A 75 2.35 -0.73 12.33
N TYR A 76 3.60 -0.67 12.76
CA TYR A 76 3.99 -0.39 14.15
C TYR A 76 3.71 1.07 14.51
N GLY A 77 3.99 1.98 13.56
CA GLY A 77 3.62 3.38 13.66
C GLY A 77 2.11 3.58 13.52
N ALA A 78 1.54 4.49 14.33
CA ALA A 78 0.17 4.93 14.19
C ALA A 78 0.05 5.88 12.99
N LEU A 79 -0.88 5.58 12.07
CA LEU A 79 -1.20 6.48 10.96
C LEU A 79 -1.88 7.74 11.51
N VAL A 80 -1.48 8.90 11.01
CA VAL A 80 -2.09 10.19 11.37
C VAL A 80 -3.20 10.51 10.38
N GLU A 81 -4.44 10.51 10.86
CA GLU A 81 -5.64 10.83 10.09
C GLU A 81 -6.46 11.91 10.79
N PRO A 82 -6.86 12.98 10.09
CA PRO A 82 -6.53 13.32 8.70
C PRO A 82 -5.06 13.69 8.53
N GLN A 83 -4.53 13.49 7.31
CA GLN A 83 -3.15 13.88 6.98
C GLN A 83 -2.94 15.37 7.21
N ARG A 84 -1.80 15.74 7.81
CA ARG A 84 -1.45 17.12 8.13
C ARG A 84 -0.27 17.56 7.30
N PRO A 85 -0.42 18.56 6.42
CA PRO A 85 0.69 19.05 5.62
C PRO A 85 1.71 19.79 6.50
N LEU A 86 2.97 19.77 6.06
CA LEU A 86 4.05 20.61 6.63
C LEU A 86 3.60 22.07 6.65
N PRO A 87 3.59 22.70 7.83
CA PRO A 87 3.18 24.08 7.94
C PRO A 87 4.25 25.03 7.35
N ALA A 88 3.81 26.18 6.85
CA ALA A 88 4.71 27.23 6.37
C ALA A 88 5.26 28.09 7.52
N ILE A 89 5.68 27.45 8.61
CA ILE A 89 6.31 28.11 9.74
C ILE A 89 7.81 28.26 9.50
N ASN A 90 8.37 29.33 10.03
CA ASN A 90 9.79 29.60 9.91
C ASN A 90 10.60 28.76 10.89
N ALA A 91 11.66 28.15 10.38
CA ALA A 91 12.62 27.37 11.14
C ALA A 91 14.01 27.97 10.93
N THR A 92 14.80 28.07 12.00
CA THR A 92 16.15 28.62 11.94
C THR A 92 17.16 27.49 12.08
N GLY A 93 18.03 27.35 11.12
CA GLY A 93 19.13 26.40 11.13
C GLY A 93 20.26 26.77 12.09
N GLN A 94 21.18 25.85 12.35
CA GLN A 94 22.38 26.12 13.17
C GLN A 94 23.33 27.19 12.55
N ASP A 95 23.23 27.39 11.23
CA ASP A 95 23.96 28.44 10.51
C ASP A 95 23.29 29.82 10.62
N GLY A 96 22.21 29.94 11.39
CA GLY A 96 21.43 31.16 11.56
C GLY A 96 20.49 31.50 10.40
N LYS A 97 20.48 30.71 9.33
CA LYS A 97 19.55 30.92 8.23
C LYS A 97 18.15 30.49 8.60
N THR A 98 17.19 31.29 8.21
CA THR A 98 15.77 31.00 8.44
C THR A 98 15.10 30.62 7.12
N ALA A 99 14.37 29.50 7.13
CA ALA A 99 13.60 29.04 6.00
C ALA A 99 12.27 28.42 6.48
N PRO A 100 11.22 28.40 5.67
CA PRO A 100 9.99 27.72 6.03
C PRO A 100 10.21 26.20 6.09
N LEU A 101 9.52 25.49 7.01
CA LEU A 101 9.59 24.02 7.08
C LEU A 101 9.20 23.35 5.77
N THR A 102 8.36 23.99 4.97
CA THR A 102 7.97 23.50 3.64
C THR A 102 9.15 23.36 2.67
N ALA A 103 10.30 24.00 2.95
CA ALA A 103 11.53 23.81 2.18
C ALA A 103 12.13 22.40 2.35
N LEU A 104 11.68 21.64 3.35
CA LEU A 104 12.09 20.25 3.56
C LEU A 104 11.37 19.24 2.66
N LYS A 105 10.38 19.65 1.87
CA LYS A 105 9.69 18.77 0.92
C LYS A 105 10.67 18.15 -0.08
N GLY A 106 10.25 17.02 -0.66
CA GLY A 106 11.01 16.30 -1.68
C GLY A 106 11.74 15.06 -1.17
N GLN A 107 11.85 14.90 0.15
CA GLN A 107 12.42 13.70 0.78
C GLN A 107 11.56 13.24 1.96
N TRP A 108 11.72 11.99 2.34
CA TRP A 108 11.17 11.48 3.58
C TRP A 108 11.83 12.17 4.77
N LEU A 109 11.06 12.58 5.77
CA LEU A 109 11.59 13.21 6.96
C LEU A 109 11.26 12.37 8.18
N LEU A 110 12.27 11.86 8.85
CA LEU A 110 12.14 11.25 10.17
C LEU A 110 12.41 12.35 11.21
N ILE A 111 11.39 12.75 11.96
CA ILE A 111 11.44 13.94 12.81
C ILE A 111 11.41 13.53 14.28
N SER A 112 12.32 14.10 15.07
CA SER A 112 12.26 14.15 16.54
C SER A 112 12.03 15.57 17.01
N VAL A 113 11.41 15.71 18.18
CA VAL A 113 11.23 16.98 18.88
C VAL A 113 11.90 16.89 20.24
N ALA A 114 12.78 17.80 20.56
CA ALA A 114 13.37 17.90 21.90
C ALA A 114 14.05 19.26 22.09
N GLY A 115 14.13 19.75 23.33
CA GLY A 115 14.82 20.99 23.66
C GLY A 115 16.31 20.93 23.36
N GLY A 116 16.95 22.09 23.12
CA GLY A 116 18.37 22.20 22.76
C GLY A 116 19.33 21.65 23.84
N GLY A 117 18.90 21.67 25.11
CA GLY A 117 19.64 21.09 26.24
C GLY A 117 19.78 19.55 26.17
N CYS A 118 18.91 18.89 25.44
CA CYS A 118 18.89 17.45 25.13
C CYS A 118 19.27 16.57 26.33
N ASP A 119 18.31 16.11 27.07
CA ASP A 119 18.48 15.20 28.19
C ASP A 119 18.87 13.78 27.73
N PRO A 120 19.16 12.83 28.63
CA PRO A 120 19.53 11.46 28.23
C PRO A 120 18.42 10.72 27.45
N ALA A 121 17.13 11.10 27.60
CA ALA A 121 16.04 10.53 26.80
C ALA A 121 16.09 11.03 25.36
N CYS A 122 16.30 12.33 25.19
CA CYS A 122 16.55 12.96 23.89
C CYS A 122 17.76 12.33 23.19
N GLU A 123 18.90 12.15 23.88
CA GLU A 123 20.09 11.52 23.27
C GLU A 123 19.78 10.12 22.74
N ARG A 124 19.06 9.31 23.52
CA ARG A 124 18.62 7.98 23.06
C ARG A 124 17.71 8.05 21.83
N HIS A 125 16.78 9.00 21.78
CA HIS A 125 15.91 9.21 20.63
C HIS A 125 16.68 9.62 19.39
N LEU A 126 17.61 10.57 19.49
CA LEU A 126 18.49 10.98 18.39
C LEU A 126 19.36 9.82 17.90
N TYR A 127 19.89 9.03 18.82
CA TYR A 127 20.66 7.82 18.48
C TYR A 127 19.81 6.81 17.71
N LEU A 128 18.60 6.48 18.20
CA LEU A 128 17.69 5.56 17.55
C LEU A 128 17.25 6.07 16.17
N GLN A 129 16.93 7.35 16.06
CA GLN A 129 16.59 8.01 14.80
C GLN A 129 17.70 7.85 13.76
N ARG A 130 18.95 8.10 14.14
CA ARG A 130 20.12 7.88 13.30
C ARG A 130 20.25 6.39 12.92
N GLN A 131 20.13 5.48 13.88
CA GLN A 131 20.23 4.03 13.62
C GLN A 131 19.14 3.53 12.67
N LEU A 132 17.92 4.02 12.81
CA LEU A 132 16.82 3.71 11.89
C LEU A 132 17.15 4.15 10.46
N ARG A 133 17.64 5.39 10.29
CA ARG A 133 18.06 5.89 8.97
C ARG A 133 19.21 5.03 8.39
N GLU A 134 20.27 4.80 9.14
CA GLU A 134 21.42 3.99 8.66
C GLU A 134 21.00 2.54 8.33
N SER A 135 20.03 1.99 9.05
CA SER A 135 19.52 0.64 8.83
C SER A 135 18.79 0.45 7.50
N LEU A 136 18.39 1.53 6.82
CA LEU A 136 17.81 1.49 5.48
C LEU A 136 18.83 1.18 4.37
N GLY A 137 20.12 1.18 4.69
CA GLY A 137 21.19 0.84 3.76
C GLY A 137 21.22 1.78 2.55
N LYS A 138 20.99 1.25 1.35
CA LYS A 138 21.00 2.02 0.10
C LYS A 138 19.88 3.07 0.00
N GLU A 139 18.81 2.90 0.75
CA GLU A 139 17.67 3.82 0.72
C GLU A 139 17.82 4.97 1.73
N LYS A 140 18.87 4.99 2.55
CA LYS A 140 19.06 5.98 3.61
C LYS A 140 19.14 7.44 3.11
N ASP A 141 19.64 7.63 1.88
CA ASP A 141 19.77 8.96 1.30
C ASP A 141 18.43 9.53 0.78
N ARG A 142 17.37 8.72 0.82
CA ARG A 142 15.98 9.14 0.58
C ARG A 142 15.29 9.66 1.84
N MET A 143 15.93 9.54 3.01
CA MET A 143 15.39 9.94 4.30
C MET A 143 16.32 10.90 5.01
N ASP A 144 15.82 12.10 5.27
CA ASP A 144 16.47 13.05 6.16
C ASP A 144 16.05 12.77 7.61
N TRP A 145 16.98 12.86 8.54
CA TRP A 145 16.66 12.89 9.94
C TRP A 145 16.71 14.33 10.46
N VAL A 146 15.58 14.73 11.03
CA VAL A 146 15.36 16.12 11.39
C VAL A 146 15.12 16.20 12.90
N TRP A 147 15.82 17.09 13.56
CA TRP A 147 15.57 17.42 14.95
C TRP A 147 14.99 18.83 15.04
N LEU A 148 13.75 18.93 15.50
CA LEU A 148 13.08 20.20 15.74
C LEU A 148 13.26 20.58 17.21
N VAL A 149 13.87 21.74 17.43
CA VAL A 149 14.15 22.31 18.75
C VAL A 149 13.08 23.36 19.06
N PRO A 150 12.18 23.10 20.04
CA PRO A 150 11.04 23.96 20.32
C PRO A 150 11.38 25.18 21.21
N ASP A 151 12.58 25.23 21.74
CA ASP A 151 13.06 26.26 22.64
C ASP A 151 14.18 27.09 22.01
N ALA A 152 14.54 28.18 22.68
CA ALA A 152 15.66 29.03 22.27
C ALA A 152 17.03 28.54 22.83
N ALA A 153 17.08 27.36 23.47
CA ALA A 153 18.30 26.83 24.02
C ALA A 153 19.27 26.42 22.92
N ALA A 154 20.54 26.76 23.08
CA ALA A 154 21.57 26.32 22.16
C ALA A 154 21.77 24.81 22.28
N VAL A 155 21.98 24.17 21.13
CA VAL A 155 22.34 22.74 21.09
C VAL A 155 23.67 22.52 21.79
N ARG A 156 23.75 21.53 22.68
CA ARG A 156 24.96 21.20 23.39
C ARG A 156 26.09 20.89 22.42
N ALA A 157 27.26 21.54 22.62
CA ALA A 157 28.42 21.39 21.77
C ALA A 157 28.90 19.92 21.65
N SER A 158 28.73 19.12 22.71
CA SER A 158 29.10 17.69 22.72
C SER A 158 28.33 16.84 21.73
N LEU A 159 27.13 17.28 21.32
CA LEU A 159 26.29 16.54 20.36
C LEU A 159 26.60 16.88 18.90
N LEU A 160 27.18 18.05 18.63
CA LEU A 160 27.44 18.54 17.27
C LEU A 160 28.18 17.55 16.37
N PRO A 161 29.25 16.84 16.83
CA PRO A 161 29.94 15.86 15.98
C PRO A 161 29.03 14.69 15.55
N ALA A 162 28.07 14.29 16.40
CA ALA A 162 27.15 13.20 16.10
C ALA A 162 26.00 13.64 15.16
N LEU A 163 25.75 14.94 15.05
CA LEU A 163 24.66 15.56 14.29
C LEU A 163 25.09 16.04 12.89
N GLY A 164 26.30 15.73 12.43
CA GLY A 164 26.82 16.27 11.17
C GLY A 164 25.97 15.99 9.90
N GLN A 165 25.12 14.98 9.96
CA GLN A 165 24.18 14.66 8.88
C GLN A 165 22.71 14.96 9.25
N ALA A 166 22.47 15.49 10.45
CA ALA A 166 21.13 15.85 10.91
C ALA A 166 20.77 17.26 10.46
N THR A 167 19.53 17.42 10.07
CA THR A 167 18.94 18.76 9.90
C THR A 167 18.40 19.22 11.26
N VAL A 168 19.10 20.12 11.92
CA VAL A 168 18.68 20.67 13.23
C VAL A 168 18.09 22.05 13.02
N LEU A 169 16.83 22.22 13.43
CA LEU A 169 16.09 23.46 13.21
C LEU A 169 15.40 23.91 14.49
N GLN A 170 15.59 25.17 14.84
CA GLN A 170 14.82 25.83 15.89
C GLN A 170 13.46 26.28 15.33
N VAL A 171 12.39 25.90 16.01
CA VAL A 171 11.02 26.20 15.65
C VAL A 171 10.22 26.54 16.92
N ARG A 172 9.30 27.48 16.85
CA ARG A 172 8.46 27.81 18.01
C ARG A 172 7.61 26.63 18.46
N GLY A 173 7.65 26.31 19.75
CA GLY A 173 6.96 25.14 20.31
C GLY A 173 5.45 25.22 20.19
N ASP A 174 4.84 26.43 20.27
CA ASP A 174 3.41 26.62 20.07
C ASP A 174 2.94 26.28 18.64
N GLU A 175 3.77 26.56 17.65
CA GLU A 175 3.51 26.22 16.24
C GLU A 175 3.64 24.71 15.99
N LEU A 176 4.63 24.06 16.60
CA LEU A 176 4.80 22.61 16.54
C LEU A 176 3.61 21.88 17.16
N GLY A 177 3.12 22.33 18.32
CA GLY A 177 1.98 21.73 19.01
C GLY A 177 0.66 21.81 18.24
N ARG A 178 0.53 22.75 17.31
CA ARG A 178 -0.64 22.84 16.41
C ARG A 178 -0.56 21.85 15.24
N TRP A 179 0.64 21.50 14.83
CA TRP A 179 0.86 20.61 13.70
C TRP A 179 1.02 19.14 14.11
N LEU A 180 1.89 18.89 15.07
CA LEU A 180 2.15 17.55 15.60
C LEU A 180 1.16 17.22 16.71
N GLU A 181 0.75 15.97 16.80
CA GLU A 181 -0.17 15.48 17.83
C GLU A 181 0.47 14.28 18.54
N PRO A 182 0.77 14.39 19.84
CA PRO A 182 1.25 13.27 20.62
C PRO A 182 0.13 12.25 20.86
N ALA A 183 0.49 11.03 21.27
CA ALA A 183 -0.50 10.07 21.75
C ALA A 183 -1.11 10.59 23.08
N PRO A 184 -2.35 10.18 23.40
CA PRO A 184 -2.97 10.54 24.67
C PRO A 184 -2.06 10.22 25.88
N GLY A 185 -1.84 11.20 26.73
CA GLY A 185 -0.97 11.05 27.91
C GLY A 185 0.54 11.18 27.66
N HIS A 186 0.95 11.46 26.41
CA HIS A 186 2.35 11.66 26.03
C HIS A 186 2.63 13.07 25.56
N ARG A 187 3.93 13.40 25.46
CA ARG A 187 4.41 14.69 24.94
C ARG A 187 4.93 14.52 23.51
N LEU A 188 5.15 15.64 22.81
CA LEU A 188 5.71 15.62 21.45
C LEU A 188 7.08 14.94 21.41
N GLU A 189 7.88 15.15 22.44
CA GLU A 189 9.24 14.64 22.58
C GLU A 189 9.31 13.12 22.73
N ASP A 190 8.20 12.49 23.11
CA ASP A 190 8.15 11.05 23.34
C ASP A 190 8.07 10.23 22.04
N HIS A 191 7.85 10.91 20.90
CA HIS A 191 7.57 10.25 19.62
C HIS A 191 8.58 10.59 18.54
N LEU A 192 8.76 9.67 17.58
CA LEU A 192 9.30 9.99 16.27
C LEU A 192 8.12 10.12 15.28
N TYR A 193 8.24 11.10 14.40
CA TYR A 193 7.24 11.40 13.38
C TYR A 193 7.81 11.19 11.99
N LEU A 194 6.99 10.69 11.08
CA LEU A 194 7.39 10.47 9.69
C LEU A 194 6.54 11.31 8.77
N VAL A 195 7.22 12.09 7.93
CA VAL A 195 6.62 12.94 6.90
C VAL A 195 7.02 12.43 5.53
N ASP A 196 6.07 12.39 4.60
CA ASP A 196 6.29 11.95 3.23
C ASP A 196 6.99 13.01 2.37
N PRO A 197 7.50 12.68 1.16
CA PRO A 197 8.14 13.64 0.28
C PRO A 197 7.21 14.77 -0.21
N LEU A 198 5.89 14.55 -0.18
CA LEU A 198 4.91 15.59 -0.51
C LEU A 198 4.71 16.58 0.64
N GLY A 199 5.24 16.24 1.81
CA GLY A 199 5.17 17.06 3.02
C GLY A 199 3.97 16.76 3.89
N ASN A 200 3.40 15.56 3.86
CA ASN A 200 2.30 15.17 4.75
C ASN A 200 2.81 14.35 5.92
N LEU A 201 2.38 14.69 7.12
CA LEU A 201 2.62 13.89 8.31
C LEU A 201 1.84 12.58 8.19
N MET A 202 2.55 11.47 8.05
CA MET A 202 1.96 10.15 7.82
C MET A 202 1.88 9.28 9.06
N LEU A 203 3.00 9.14 9.77
CA LEU A 203 3.10 8.20 10.89
C LEU A 203 3.63 8.88 12.13
N ARG A 204 3.14 8.40 13.26
CA ARG A 204 3.70 8.66 14.58
C ARG A 204 4.12 7.33 15.21
N PHE A 205 5.40 7.17 15.51
CA PHE A 205 5.89 5.99 16.22
C PHE A 205 5.52 6.06 17.71
N PRO A 206 5.29 4.90 18.37
CA PRO A 206 5.00 4.87 19.79
C PRO A 206 6.07 5.51 20.67
N ALA A 207 5.67 6.03 21.83
CA ALA A 207 6.56 6.70 22.78
C ALA A 207 7.65 5.79 23.36
N ALA A 208 7.39 4.50 23.46
CA ALA A 208 8.34 3.51 23.99
C ALA A 208 9.23 2.90 22.90
N LEU A 209 9.76 3.73 21.99
CA LEU A 209 10.69 3.24 20.99
C LEU A 209 12.01 2.87 21.66
N ASP A 210 12.27 1.57 21.74
CA ASP A 210 13.50 0.98 22.26
C ASP A 210 14.21 0.13 21.19
N THR A 211 15.31 -0.49 21.54
CA THR A 211 16.09 -1.33 20.61
C THR A 211 15.29 -2.52 20.08
N ALA A 212 14.38 -3.09 20.89
CA ALA A 212 13.55 -4.22 20.49
C ALA A 212 12.47 -3.80 19.49
N SER A 213 11.80 -2.69 19.77
CA SER A 213 10.73 -2.13 18.92
C SER A 213 11.27 -1.40 17.68
N ALA A 214 12.54 -0.96 17.69
CA ALA A 214 13.20 -0.37 16.53
C ALA A 214 13.18 -1.28 15.29
N SER A 215 13.23 -2.60 15.48
CA SER A 215 13.09 -3.57 14.38
C SER A 215 11.71 -3.52 13.71
N GLN A 216 10.67 -3.16 14.46
CA GLN A 216 9.31 -3.00 13.94
C GLN A 216 9.19 -1.68 13.18
N ALA A 217 9.69 -0.59 13.74
CA ALA A 217 9.77 0.71 13.07
C ALA A 217 10.56 0.60 11.75
N LYS A 218 11.71 -0.08 11.76
CA LYS A 218 12.49 -0.35 10.54
C LYS A 218 11.67 -1.06 9.48
N ARG A 219 10.89 -2.09 9.84
CA ARG A 219 10.03 -2.81 8.87
C ARG A 219 9.01 -1.92 8.21
N ASP A 220 8.44 -0.97 8.95
CA ASP A 220 7.52 0.01 8.39
C ASP A 220 8.24 0.93 7.42
N LEU A 221 9.41 1.46 7.80
CA LEU A 221 10.22 2.29 6.93
C LEU A 221 10.64 1.55 5.66
N ASP A 222 11.11 0.30 5.76
CA ASP A 222 11.47 -0.53 4.60
C ASP A 222 10.28 -0.75 3.64
N ARG A 223 9.07 -0.92 4.17
CA ARG A 223 7.86 -1.05 3.35
C ARG A 223 7.54 0.24 2.61
N LEU A 224 7.60 1.37 3.32
CA LEU A 224 7.34 2.69 2.75
C LEU A 224 8.36 3.03 1.67
N MET A 225 9.65 2.82 1.91
CA MET A 225 10.70 3.06 0.92
C MET A 225 10.47 2.24 -0.35
N ARG A 226 10.07 0.96 -0.22
CA ARG A 226 9.74 0.12 -1.38
C ARG A 226 8.47 0.54 -2.10
N ALA A 227 7.44 0.93 -1.37
CA ALA A 227 6.16 1.33 -1.94
C ALA A 227 6.23 2.70 -2.64
N SER A 228 7.11 3.58 -2.20
CA SER A 228 7.25 4.96 -2.67
C SER A 228 8.36 5.16 -3.70
N GLY A 229 8.79 4.10 -4.38
CA GLY A 229 9.77 4.21 -5.45
C GLY A 229 9.32 5.25 -6.50
N GLY A 230 10.10 6.32 -6.66
CA GLY A 230 9.79 7.40 -7.59
C GLY A 230 9.06 8.62 -7.00
N TRP A 231 8.71 8.61 -5.71
CA TRP A 231 8.11 9.79 -5.06
C TRP A 231 9.15 10.86 -4.69
N ASP A 232 10.39 10.47 -4.52
CA ASP A 232 11.51 11.30 -4.08
C ASP A 232 12.76 11.02 -4.92
N LYS A 233 13.71 11.92 -4.84
CA LYS A 233 15.05 11.73 -5.40
C LYS A 233 16.04 11.50 -4.25
N PRO A 234 16.96 10.52 -4.37
CA PRO A 234 17.98 10.30 -3.36
C PRO A 234 18.89 11.54 -3.20
N GLY A 235 19.11 11.93 -1.95
CA GLY A 235 19.97 13.06 -1.60
C GLY A 235 19.30 14.43 -1.75
N ARG A 236 19.42 15.26 -0.74
CA ARG A 236 19.05 16.67 -0.82
C ARG A 236 20.22 17.44 -1.46
N GLU A 237 19.97 18.12 -2.57
CA GLU A 237 20.93 19.06 -3.09
C GLU A 237 21.24 20.10 -2.00
N VAL A 238 22.48 20.10 -1.52
CA VAL A 238 22.95 21.13 -0.59
C VAL A 238 23.00 22.44 -1.39
N ARG A 239 22.00 23.29 -1.17
CA ARG A 239 21.98 24.66 -1.71
C ARG A 239 22.63 25.62 -0.75
#